data_c8adbe6f49e2484b000ad5943f83c29d
#
_entry.id   c8adbe6f49e2484b000ad5943f83c29d
#
_cell.length_a   1.000
_cell.length_b   1.000
_cell.length_c   1.000
_cell.angle_alpha   90.00
_cell.angle_beta   90.00
_cell.angle_gamma   90.00
#
_symmetry.space_group_name_H-M   'P 1'
#
loop_
_entity.id
_entity.type
_entity.pdbx_description
1 polymer ?
#
loop_
_entity_poly.entity_id
_entity_poly.type
_entity_poly.pdbx_seq_one_letter_code
_entity_poly.pdbx_strand_id
1 'polypeptide(L)'
;MLDEVRQRLDDPTARGLASAVSRAVREGALEVGARLPPIRTVAAELGLSPTTVSAAWSLLARAGTIRTDGRRGTTVADRQRTGSPRYQRALDRTSAFRLDLSTGVPDPALLPDLSRAVASLRGAAATPGSYLDAPVVPELADLLLADWPYAPDELTVVDGAMDGLELVTRVLVEVGDRVAVEHPGFPPLLDLLEAHGATVIGIPVDGEGMSADALRAAGRVGAVYLQPRAQNPTGVSLSSERAEELARVTRRWNAVVVEDDSSGAVASAEPVSLGTWAPDRTVHIRSFAKSHGPDLRLAALSAPAELAARITMLRQLGQGWSSRLLQRVLLALLTDASAGRTVARARDAYAERRALLVDALASEDIAVGGTDGINIWVPVGDETATVVRLASRGIGVAPGGPFAVLPGQPPHVRVTAGLLATEHATVAAAIADAARGSVRISV
;
A
#
# COMPACT_ATOMS: atom_id res chain seq x y z
N MET A 1 -11.14 35.08 -5.91
CA MET A 1 -10.26 34.03 -5.37
C MET A 1 -10.36 33.89 -3.85
N LEU A 2 -9.92 34.90 -3.03
CA LEU A 2 -9.99 34.77 -1.57
C LEU A 2 -11.41 34.70 -1.05
N ASP A 3 -12.38 35.33 -1.70
CA ASP A 3 -13.79 35.20 -1.38
C ASP A 3 -14.30 33.77 -1.59
N GLU A 4 -13.84 33.08 -2.60
CA GLU A 4 -14.16 31.66 -2.86
C GLU A 4 -13.62 30.75 -1.76
N VAL A 5 -12.43 31.05 -1.24
CA VAL A 5 -11.84 30.32 -0.13
C VAL A 5 -12.56 30.66 1.19
N ARG A 6 -12.91 31.94 1.40
CA ARG A 6 -13.63 32.39 2.59
C ARG A 6 -15.00 31.72 2.73
N GLN A 7 -15.76 31.58 1.63
CA GLN A 7 -17.05 30.90 1.62
C GLN A 7 -16.99 29.42 2.00
N ARG A 8 -15.80 28.81 1.85
CA ARG A 8 -15.54 27.38 2.13
C ARG A 8 -14.75 27.13 3.41
N LEU A 9 -14.37 28.21 4.12
CA LEU A 9 -13.56 28.14 5.34
C LEU A 9 -14.49 27.96 6.57
N ASP A 10 -14.73 26.70 6.95
CA ASP A 10 -15.58 26.35 8.10
C ASP A 10 -14.80 26.38 9.42
N ASP A 11 -13.47 26.18 9.36
CA ASP A 11 -12.57 26.11 10.51
C ASP A 11 -11.34 27.00 10.29
N PRO A 12 -11.05 28.02 11.14
CA PRO A 12 -9.93 28.93 10.97
C PRO A 12 -8.56 28.33 11.37
N THR A 13 -8.36 27.05 11.10
CA THR A 13 -7.08 26.32 11.31
C THR A 13 -6.32 26.12 10.00
N ALA A 14 -5.06 25.66 10.09
CA ALA A 14 -4.27 25.30 8.93
C ALA A 14 -4.93 24.19 8.10
N ARG A 15 -5.57 23.23 8.77
CA ARG A 15 -6.30 22.14 8.12
C ARG A 15 -7.57 22.66 7.44
N GLY A 16 -8.37 23.46 8.13
CA GLY A 16 -9.59 24.05 7.57
C GLY A 16 -9.29 24.92 6.35
N LEU A 17 -8.23 25.75 6.38
CA LEU A 17 -7.80 26.54 5.23
C LEU A 17 -7.32 25.63 4.06
N ALA A 18 -6.56 24.57 4.34
CA ALA A 18 -6.11 23.64 3.31
C ALA A 18 -7.30 22.91 2.67
N SER A 19 -8.29 22.48 3.49
CA SER A 19 -9.53 21.87 3.01
C SER A 19 -10.35 22.83 2.14
N ALA A 20 -10.51 24.09 2.56
CA ALA A 20 -11.25 25.12 1.81
C ALA A 20 -10.62 25.38 0.42
N VAL A 21 -9.30 25.55 0.37
CA VAL A 21 -8.56 25.70 -0.90
C VAL A 21 -8.69 24.46 -1.78
N SER A 22 -8.55 23.26 -1.21
CA SER A 22 -8.71 22.01 -1.96
C SER A 22 -10.10 21.84 -2.53
N ARG A 23 -11.16 22.24 -1.80
CA ARG A 23 -12.55 22.27 -2.31
C ARG A 23 -12.69 23.27 -3.45
N ALA A 24 -12.18 24.50 -3.30
CA ALA A 24 -12.25 25.52 -4.33
C ALA A 24 -11.57 25.09 -5.65
N VAL A 25 -10.43 24.37 -5.55
CA VAL A 25 -9.75 23.80 -6.73
C VAL A 25 -10.58 22.68 -7.36
N ARG A 26 -11.15 21.78 -6.58
CA ARG A 26 -11.98 20.65 -7.10
C ARG A 26 -13.25 21.11 -7.77
N GLU A 27 -13.87 22.17 -7.27
CA GLU A 27 -15.11 22.76 -7.79
C GLU A 27 -14.84 23.71 -8.97
N GLY A 28 -13.58 23.89 -9.36
CA GLY A 28 -13.19 24.78 -10.46
C GLY A 28 -13.26 26.29 -10.13
N ALA A 29 -13.51 26.65 -8.86
CA ALA A 29 -13.51 28.04 -8.42
C ALA A 29 -12.08 28.63 -8.36
N LEU A 30 -11.06 27.77 -8.29
CA LEU A 30 -9.65 28.10 -8.47
C LEU A 30 -9.09 27.28 -9.63
N GLU A 31 -8.73 27.97 -10.71
CA GLU A 31 -8.20 27.31 -11.91
C GLU A 31 -6.75 26.83 -11.71
N VAL A 32 -6.39 25.75 -12.42
CA VAL A 32 -5.02 25.25 -12.50
C VAL A 32 -4.09 26.37 -13.04
N GLY A 33 -2.94 26.54 -12.39
CA GLY A 33 -1.99 27.62 -12.70
C GLY A 33 -2.34 28.96 -12.06
N ALA A 34 -3.50 29.13 -11.44
CA ALA A 34 -3.86 30.36 -10.74
C ALA A 34 -2.85 30.65 -9.64
N ARG A 35 -2.39 31.91 -9.58
CA ARG A 35 -1.40 32.36 -8.59
C ARG A 35 -2.10 32.69 -7.28
N LEU A 36 -1.71 32.02 -6.21
CA LEU A 36 -2.21 32.30 -4.86
C LEU A 36 -1.51 33.57 -4.30
N PRO A 37 -2.24 34.42 -3.56
CA PRO A 37 -1.66 35.61 -2.95
C PRO A 37 -0.57 35.25 -1.94
N PRO A 38 0.33 36.19 -1.61
CA PRO A 38 1.34 36.02 -0.58
C PRO A 38 0.72 35.66 0.77
N ILE A 39 1.41 34.83 1.56
CA ILE A 39 0.96 34.34 2.88
C ILE A 39 0.44 35.48 3.77
N ARG A 40 1.12 36.63 3.79
CA ARG A 40 0.70 37.79 4.62
C ARG A 40 -0.62 38.39 4.16
N THR A 41 -0.86 38.41 2.84
CA THR A 41 -2.14 38.90 2.25
C THR A 41 -3.27 37.97 2.60
N VAL A 42 -3.06 36.67 2.43
CA VAL A 42 -4.08 35.65 2.78
C VAL A 42 -4.39 35.68 4.26
N ALA A 43 -3.38 35.82 5.12
CA ALA A 43 -3.52 35.94 6.56
C ALA A 43 -4.40 37.14 6.95
N ALA A 44 -4.10 38.32 6.40
CA ALA A 44 -4.83 39.57 6.67
C ALA A 44 -6.29 39.47 6.17
N GLU A 45 -6.51 38.98 4.96
CA GLU A 45 -7.83 38.89 4.35
C GLU A 45 -8.77 37.86 5.00
N LEU A 46 -8.21 36.74 5.50
CA LEU A 46 -8.99 35.67 6.11
C LEU A 46 -9.02 35.73 7.65
N GLY A 47 -8.34 36.71 8.26
CA GLY A 47 -8.25 36.86 9.72
C GLY A 47 -7.44 35.73 10.39
N LEU A 48 -6.44 35.18 9.68
CA LEU A 48 -5.60 34.07 10.15
C LEU A 48 -4.18 34.56 10.49
N SER A 49 -3.44 33.74 11.26
CA SER A 49 -2.02 34.02 11.46
C SER A 49 -1.20 33.64 10.23
N PRO A 50 -0.07 34.36 9.91
CA PRO A 50 0.83 33.96 8.84
C PRO A 50 1.38 32.54 8.99
N THR A 51 1.56 32.06 10.21
CA THR A 51 1.98 30.70 10.54
C THR A 51 0.93 29.66 10.17
N THR A 52 -0.35 29.95 10.43
CA THR A 52 -1.50 29.12 10.04
C THR A 52 -1.55 28.97 8.51
N VAL A 53 -1.42 30.08 7.77
CA VAL A 53 -1.41 30.05 6.30
C VAL A 53 -0.20 29.31 5.76
N SER A 54 0.99 29.51 6.33
CA SER A 54 2.19 28.78 5.94
C SER A 54 2.05 27.26 6.15
N ALA A 55 1.48 26.85 7.26
CA ALA A 55 1.18 25.44 7.54
C ALA A 55 0.16 24.87 6.55
N ALA A 56 -0.91 25.62 6.21
CA ALA A 56 -1.88 25.22 5.20
C ALA A 56 -1.24 25.07 3.81
N TRP A 57 -0.37 25.99 3.40
CA TRP A 57 0.37 25.90 2.14
C TRP A 57 1.31 24.69 2.11
N SER A 58 1.92 24.35 3.24
CA SER A 58 2.75 23.13 3.37
C SER A 58 1.91 21.85 3.21
N LEU A 59 0.69 21.82 3.78
CA LEU A 59 -0.25 20.72 3.58
C LEU A 59 -0.68 20.58 2.11
N LEU A 60 -1.08 21.69 1.49
CA LEU A 60 -1.52 21.71 0.09
C LEU A 60 -0.40 21.37 -0.90
N ALA A 61 0.83 21.78 -0.62
CA ALA A 61 2.00 21.44 -1.44
C ALA A 61 2.32 19.95 -1.36
N ARG A 62 2.24 19.35 -0.17
CA ARG A 62 2.38 17.89 0.02
C ARG A 62 1.27 17.12 -0.69
N ALA A 63 0.03 17.62 -0.65
CA ALA A 63 -1.10 17.06 -1.38
C ALA A 63 -1.04 17.29 -2.90
N GLY A 64 -0.01 17.97 -3.41
CA GLY A 64 0.09 18.30 -4.82
C GLY A 64 -0.99 19.25 -5.33
N THR A 65 -1.76 19.89 -4.44
CA THR A 65 -2.81 20.84 -4.81
C THR A 65 -2.23 22.19 -5.22
N ILE A 66 -1.09 22.57 -4.63
CA ILE A 66 -0.37 23.78 -4.99
C ILE A 66 1.13 23.48 -5.20
N ARG A 67 1.79 24.35 -5.95
CA ARG A 67 3.24 24.31 -6.15
C ARG A 67 3.85 25.64 -5.67
N THR A 68 4.83 25.55 -4.79
CA THR A 68 5.58 26.72 -4.30
C THR A 68 6.92 26.78 -5.04
N ASP A 69 7.15 27.86 -5.79
CA ASP A 69 8.38 28.09 -6.54
C ASP A 69 9.03 29.38 -5.99
N GLY A 70 9.73 29.27 -4.90
CA GLY A 70 10.52 30.26 -4.20
C GLY A 70 10.28 31.73 -4.61
N ARG A 71 11.01 32.21 -5.61
CA ARG A 71 10.91 33.58 -6.13
C ARG A 71 9.68 33.82 -7.04
N ARG A 72 9.05 32.78 -7.56
CA ARG A 72 7.89 32.89 -8.48
C ARG A 72 6.54 32.80 -7.76
N GLY A 73 6.54 32.52 -6.46
CA GLY A 73 5.34 32.47 -5.64
C GLY A 73 4.67 31.09 -5.63
N THR A 74 3.42 31.04 -5.18
CA THR A 74 2.62 29.81 -5.06
C THR A 74 1.52 29.79 -6.12
N THR A 75 1.35 28.66 -6.81
CA THR A 75 0.32 28.47 -7.84
C THR A 75 -0.46 27.20 -7.58
N VAL A 76 -1.72 27.16 -8.04
CA VAL A 76 -2.52 25.92 -8.08
C VAL A 76 -1.83 24.94 -9.03
N ALA A 77 -1.56 23.73 -8.56
CA ALA A 77 -0.85 22.72 -9.33
C ALA A 77 -1.78 21.99 -10.29
N ASP A 78 -1.22 21.53 -11.41
CA ASP A 78 -1.91 20.62 -12.31
C ASP A 78 -1.87 19.21 -11.73
N ARG A 79 -3.01 18.72 -11.26
CA ARG A 79 -3.15 17.36 -10.71
C ARG A 79 -2.86 16.24 -11.72
N GLN A 80 -2.82 16.54 -13.01
CA GLN A 80 -2.54 15.53 -14.04
C GLN A 80 -1.09 15.06 -14.08
N ARG A 81 -0.19 15.64 -13.27
CA ARG A 81 1.25 15.28 -13.22
C ARG A 81 1.67 14.50 -11.97
N THR A 82 0.76 14.05 -11.14
CA THR A 82 1.07 13.18 -9.99
C THR A 82 0.97 11.71 -10.39
N GLY A 83 1.95 11.23 -11.17
CA GLY A 83 2.28 9.82 -11.15
C GLY A 83 2.94 9.45 -9.82
N SER A 84 2.85 8.20 -9.42
CA SER A 84 3.45 7.66 -8.18
C SER A 84 4.99 7.77 -8.22
N PRO A 85 5.61 8.82 -7.66
CA PRO A 85 7.05 9.05 -7.86
C PRO A 85 7.91 8.05 -7.10
N ARG A 86 7.42 7.50 -5.96
CA ARG A 86 8.11 6.46 -5.21
C ARG A 86 8.01 5.12 -5.92
N TYR A 87 6.79 4.77 -6.36
CA TYR A 87 6.54 3.51 -7.07
C TYR A 87 7.35 3.44 -8.38
N GLN A 88 7.38 4.52 -9.16
CA GLN A 88 8.19 4.57 -10.39
C GLN A 88 9.67 4.43 -10.12
N ARG A 89 10.20 5.07 -9.07
CA ARG A 89 11.61 4.92 -8.67
C ARG A 89 11.94 3.52 -8.15
N ALA A 90 10.98 2.86 -7.49
CA ALA A 90 11.15 1.48 -7.04
C ALA A 90 11.12 0.46 -8.19
N LEU A 91 10.53 0.82 -9.34
CA LEU A 91 10.36 -0.04 -10.52
C LEU A 91 11.03 0.54 -11.77
N ASP A 92 12.20 1.17 -11.66
CA ASP A 92 12.89 1.70 -12.85
C ASP A 92 13.15 0.57 -13.86
N ARG A 93 12.37 0.60 -14.96
CA ARG A 93 12.33 -0.46 -16.00
C ARG A 93 13.20 -0.14 -17.22
N THR A 94 14.14 0.78 -17.11
CA THR A 94 14.98 1.19 -18.25
C THR A 94 15.99 0.14 -18.68
N SER A 95 16.23 -0.88 -17.84
CA SER A 95 17.22 -1.94 -18.10
C SER A 95 16.56 -3.31 -18.26
N ALA A 96 16.97 -4.05 -19.30
CA ALA A 96 16.65 -5.47 -19.42
C ALA A 96 17.62 -6.28 -18.54
N PHE A 97 17.15 -6.79 -17.40
CA PHE A 97 17.94 -7.63 -16.53
C PHE A 97 17.88 -9.11 -16.96
N ARG A 98 18.98 -9.85 -16.79
CA ARG A 98 18.98 -11.31 -16.88
C ARG A 98 18.09 -11.92 -15.78
N LEU A 99 18.11 -11.31 -14.60
CA LEU A 99 17.35 -11.71 -13.42
C LEU A 99 16.77 -10.45 -12.76
N ASP A 100 15.48 -10.20 -12.95
CA ASP A 100 14.80 -9.06 -12.36
C ASP A 100 14.14 -9.45 -11.02
N LEU A 101 14.81 -9.11 -9.92
CA LEU A 101 14.33 -9.30 -8.55
C LEU A 101 13.81 -7.98 -7.93
N SER A 102 13.54 -6.94 -8.74
CA SER A 102 13.10 -5.63 -8.26
C SER A 102 11.58 -5.50 -8.12
N THR A 103 10.80 -6.38 -8.75
CA THR A 103 9.39 -6.11 -9.07
C THR A 103 8.40 -6.39 -7.94
N GLY A 104 8.67 -7.35 -7.05
CA GLY A 104 7.73 -7.76 -6.00
C GLY A 104 6.47 -8.48 -6.53
N VAL A 105 6.57 -9.08 -7.73
CA VAL A 105 5.48 -9.84 -8.35
C VAL A 105 5.60 -11.34 -8.05
N PRO A 106 4.51 -12.10 -8.13
CA PRO A 106 4.56 -13.56 -8.04
C PRO A 106 5.27 -14.17 -9.26
N ASP A 107 5.81 -15.39 -9.07
CA ASP A 107 6.34 -16.20 -10.18
C ASP A 107 5.19 -16.73 -11.04
N PRO A 108 5.11 -16.40 -12.35
CA PRO A 108 4.05 -16.88 -13.23
C PRO A 108 3.96 -18.42 -13.31
N ALA A 109 5.10 -19.12 -13.13
CA ALA A 109 5.14 -20.59 -13.17
C ALA A 109 4.45 -21.26 -11.95
N LEU A 110 4.19 -20.48 -10.90
CA LEU A 110 3.55 -20.94 -9.66
C LEU A 110 2.08 -20.51 -9.55
N LEU A 111 1.53 -19.84 -10.57
CA LEU A 111 0.14 -19.40 -10.57
C LEU A 111 -0.80 -20.51 -11.10
N PRO A 112 -2.05 -20.58 -10.60
CA PRO A 112 -3.07 -21.47 -11.15
C PRO A 112 -3.39 -21.14 -12.62
N ASP A 113 -3.77 -22.18 -13.38
CA ASP A 113 -4.24 -22.01 -14.76
C ASP A 113 -5.65 -21.39 -14.78
N LEU A 114 -5.76 -20.17 -15.28
CA LEU A 114 -7.03 -19.45 -15.42
C LEU A 114 -7.93 -20.02 -16.52
N SER A 115 -7.39 -20.70 -17.53
CA SER A 115 -8.15 -21.16 -18.69
C SER A 115 -9.23 -22.16 -18.30
N ARG A 116 -8.95 -23.05 -17.33
CA ARG A 116 -9.93 -24.00 -16.78
C ARG A 116 -11.06 -23.29 -16.05
N ALA A 117 -10.74 -22.32 -15.20
CA ALA A 117 -11.73 -21.55 -14.46
C ALA A 117 -12.62 -20.71 -15.42
N VAL A 118 -12.03 -20.12 -16.45
CA VAL A 118 -12.78 -19.42 -17.50
C VAL A 118 -13.66 -20.39 -18.30
N ALA A 119 -13.16 -21.58 -18.64
CA ALA A 119 -13.93 -22.59 -19.36
C ALA A 119 -15.15 -23.09 -18.56
N SER A 120 -15.06 -23.14 -17.23
CA SER A 120 -16.18 -23.55 -16.35
C SER A 120 -17.37 -22.60 -16.40
N LEU A 121 -17.17 -21.35 -16.86
CA LEU A 121 -18.25 -20.37 -17.00
C LEU A 121 -19.19 -20.62 -18.19
N ARG A 122 -18.88 -21.55 -19.10
CA ARG A 122 -19.65 -21.79 -20.34
C ARG A 122 -21.13 -22.14 -20.14
N GLY A 123 -21.55 -22.53 -18.94
CA GLY A 123 -22.96 -22.74 -18.60
C GLY A 123 -23.55 -21.65 -17.69
N ALA A 124 -22.77 -21.17 -16.74
CA ALA A 124 -23.19 -20.21 -15.73
C ALA A 124 -23.32 -18.76 -16.24
N ALA A 125 -22.58 -18.41 -17.31
CA ALA A 125 -22.64 -17.08 -17.93
C ALA A 125 -23.82 -16.88 -18.89
N ALA A 126 -24.64 -17.95 -19.12
CA ALA A 126 -25.76 -17.91 -20.05
C ALA A 126 -26.95 -17.08 -19.54
N THR A 127 -27.07 -16.85 -18.23
CA THR A 127 -28.13 -16.02 -17.65
C THR A 127 -27.59 -14.60 -17.43
N PRO A 128 -28.08 -13.59 -18.16
CA PRO A 128 -27.68 -12.20 -17.91
C PRO A 128 -28.04 -11.77 -16.51
N GLY A 129 -27.10 -11.13 -15.81
CA GLY A 129 -27.36 -10.53 -14.50
C GLY A 129 -28.14 -9.22 -14.63
N SER A 130 -28.78 -8.84 -13.51
CA SER A 130 -29.48 -7.55 -13.37
C SER A 130 -28.58 -6.53 -12.66
N TYR A 131 -28.87 -5.23 -12.89
CA TYR A 131 -28.34 -4.13 -12.09
C TYR A 131 -28.84 -4.18 -10.63
N LEU A 132 -29.92 -4.92 -10.37
CA LEU A 132 -30.50 -5.10 -9.04
C LEU A 132 -29.94 -6.30 -8.28
N ASP A 133 -29.12 -7.13 -8.92
CA ASP A 133 -28.47 -8.27 -8.25
C ASP A 133 -27.39 -7.78 -7.27
N ALA A 134 -27.10 -8.61 -6.27
CA ALA A 134 -26.06 -8.34 -5.29
C ALA A 134 -24.71 -8.01 -5.95
N PRO A 135 -23.97 -7.01 -5.46
CA PRO A 135 -22.65 -6.63 -5.98
C PRO A 135 -21.62 -7.77 -5.89
N VAL A 136 -21.75 -8.61 -4.87
CA VAL A 136 -20.92 -9.79 -4.66
C VAL A 136 -21.74 -11.05 -5.00
N VAL A 137 -21.12 -11.98 -5.71
CA VAL A 137 -21.69 -13.30 -5.97
C VAL A 137 -21.91 -14.01 -4.62
N PRO A 138 -23.15 -14.42 -4.26
CA PRO A 138 -23.45 -14.93 -2.91
C PRO A 138 -22.57 -16.11 -2.49
N GLU A 139 -22.36 -17.08 -3.36
CA GLU A 139 -21.53 -18.25 -3.10
C GLU A 139 -20.05 -17.88 -2.86
N LEU A 140 -19.57 -16.80 -3.49
CA LEU A 140 -18.23 -16.27 -3.23
C LEU A 140 -18.18 -15.57 -1.87
N ALA A 141 -19.20 -14.80 -1.52
CA ALA A 141 -19.28 -14.14 -0.22
C ALA A 141 -19.28 -15.18 0.92
N ASP A 142 -20.10 -16.21 0.83
CA ASP A 142 -20.17 -17.30 1.82
C ASP A 142 -18.82 -18.01 1.99
N LEU A 143 -18.15 -18.33 0.87
CA LEU A 143 -16.83 -18.96 0.88
C LEU A 143 -15.77 -18.08 1.53
N LEU A 144 -15.77 -16.79 1.23
CA LEU A 144 -14.81 -15.83 1.79
C LEU A 144 -15.04 -15.60 3.28
N LEU A 145 -16.30 -15.50 3.72
CA LEU A 145 -16.65 -15.31 5.13
C LEU A 145 -16.28 -16.52 5.99
N ALA A 146 -16.38 -17.74 5.43
CA ALA A 146 -16.02 -18.96 6.15
C ALA A 146 -14.53 -19.04 6.52
N ASP A 147 -13.65 -18.35 5.77
CA ASP A 147 -12.18 -18.28 5.98
C ASP A 147 -11.70 -16.86 6.34
N TRP A 148 -12.60 -15.99 6.80
CA TRP A 148 -12.22 -14.64 7.17
C TRP A 148 -11.59 -14.60 8.57
N PRO A 149 -10.57 -13.77 8.84
CA PRO A 149 -9.83 -13.81 10.12
C PRO A 149 -10.63 -13.33 11.33
N TYR A 150 -11.83 -12.77 11.12
CA TYR A 150 -12.78 -12.35 12.16
C TYR A 150 -14.19 -12.28 11.56
N ALA A 151 -15.22 -12.05 12.38
CA ALA A 151 -16.59 -11.83 11.91
C ALA A 151 -16.80 -10.35 11.52
N PRO A 152 -16.81 -10.00 10.22
CA PRO A 152 -17.01 -8.62 9.79
C PRO A 152 -18.51 -8.28 9.69
N ASP A 153 -18.85 -6.97 9.77
CA ASP A 153 -20.23 -6.53 9.51
C ASP A 153 -20.60 -6.67 8.02
N GLU A 154 -19.70 -6.25 7.14
CA GLU A 154 -19.92 -6.23 5.69
C GLU A 154 -18.68 -6.74 4.92
N LEU A 155 -18.93 -7.45 3.82
CA LEU A 155 -17.90 -7.90 2.90
C LEU A 155 -18.28 -7.53 1.46
N THR A 156 -17.32 -6.99 0.73
CA THR A 156 -17.45 -6.67 -0.69
C THR A 156 -16.25 -7.12 -1.49
N VAL A 157 -16.35 -7.07 -2.83
CA VAL A 157 -15.24 -7.35 -3.75
C VAL A 157 -14.86 -6.08 -4.48
N VAL A 158 -13.55 -5.81 -4.57
CA VAL A 158 -12.95 -4.63 -5.19
C VAL A 158 -11.94 -5.04 -6.27
N ASP A 159 -11.50 -4.10 -7.11
CA ASP A 159 -10.66 -4.38 -8.29
C ASP A 159 -9.17 -4.45 -7.96
N GLY A 160 -8.86 -5.24 -6.95
CA GLY A 160 -7.55 -5.46 -6.37
C GLY A 160 -7.30 -4.61 -5.13
N ALA A 161 -6.26 -4.95 -4.36
CA ALA A 161 -5.98 -4.32 -3.08
C ALA A 161 -5.75 -2.81 -3.19
N MET A 162 -5.08 -2.33 -4.24
CA MET A 162 -4.86 -0.88 -4.43
C MET A 162 -6.15 -0.10 -4.70
N ASP A 163 -7.14 -0.70 -5.38
CA ASP A 163 -8.48 -0.12 -5.53
C ASP A 163 -9.17 -0.05 -4.17
N GLY A 164 -9.11 -1.12 -3.38
CA GLY A 164 -9.64 -1.13 -2.01
C GLY A 164 -9.00 -0.06 -1.12
N LEU A 165 -7.67 0.06 -1.14
CA LEU A 165 -6.93 1.09 -0.41
C LEU A 165 -7.32 2.50 -0.85
N GLU A 166 -7.49 2.74 -2.15
CA GLU A 166 -7.93 4.04 -2.69
C GLU A 166 -9.34 4.38 -2.23
N LEU A 167 -10.30 3.46 -2.37
CA LEU A 167 -11.68 3.66 -1.94
C LEU A 167 -11.76 3.96 -0.44
N VAL A 168 -11.07 3.19 0.39
CA VAL A 168 -11.02 3.40 1.85
C VAL A 168 -10.38 4.75 2.16
N THR A 169 -9.25 5.08 1.54
CA THR A 169 -8.56 6.36 1.77
C THR A 169 -9.44 7.55 1.41
N ARG A 170 -10.18 7.49 0.31
CA ARG A 170 -11.10 8.56 -0.11
C ARG A 170 -12.23 8.82 0.87
N VAL A 171 -12.71 7.81 1.58
CA VAL A 171 -13.80 7.97 2.56
C VAL A 171 -13.30 8.26 3.96
N LEU A 172 -12.04 7.92 4.30
CA LEU A 172 -11.49 8.08 5.64
C LEU A 172 -10.63 9.33 5.81
N VAL A 173 -9.87 9.71 4.79
CA VAL A 173 -8.75 10.66 4.94
C VAL A 173 -9.10 12.01 4.34
N GLU A 174 -9.04 13.04 5.18
CA GLU A 174 -9.11 14.44 4.76
C GLU A 174 -7.72 15.08 4.71
N VAL A 175 -7.62 16.22 4.00
CA VAL A 175 -6.36 16.96 3.90
C VAL A 175 -5.88 17.39 5.29
N GLY A 176 -4.67 16.98 5.65
CA GLY A 176 -4.04 17.27 6.94
C GLY A 176 -4.29 16.24 8.02
N ASP A 177 -5.09 15.21 7.75
CA ASP A 177 -5.29 14.10 8.71
C ASP A 177 -3.98 13.37 8.98
N ARG A 178 -3.78 13.03 10.25
CA ARG A 178 -2.64 12.22 10.68
C ARG A 178 -2.96 10.75 10.46
N VAL A 179 -2.14 10.09 9.63
CA VAL A 179 -2.28 8.67 9.29
C VAL A 179 -0.98 7.95 9.62
N ALA A 180 -1.06 6.93 10.49
CA ALA A 180 0.08 6.08 10.80
C ALA A 180 0.25 5.00 9.72
N VAL A 181 1.50 4.76 9.33
CA VAL A 181 1.88 3.69 8.39
C VAL A 181 3.14 3.00 8.89
N GLU A 182 3.40 1.80 8.43
CA GLU A 182 4.65 1.09 8.70
C GLU A 182 5.87 1.82 8.13
N HIS A 183 6.99 1.71 8.81
CA HIS A 183 8.31 2.16 8.36
C HIS A 183 9.34 1.03 8.50
N PRO A 184 9.94 0.57 7.38
CA PRO A 184 9.66 0.97 5.99
C PRO A 184 8.26 0.59 5.54
N GLY A 185 7.66 1.35 4.60
CA GLY A 185 6.28 1.19 4.14
C GLY A 185 6.15 0.91 2.64
N PHE A 186 4.97 0.47 2.22
CA PHE A 186 4.68 0.15 0.82
C PHE A 186 4.58 1.43 -0.04
N PRO A 187 5.48 1.64 -1.04
CA PRO A 187 5.58 2.91 -1.77
C PRO A 187 4.28 3.40 -2.43
N PRO A 188 3.47 2.56 -3.11
CA PRO A 188 2.20 2.99 -3.68
C PRO A 188 1.18 3.51 -2.65
N LEU A 189 1.14 2.92 -1.45
CA LEU A 189 0.30 3.40 -0.35
C LEU A 189 0.77 4.77 0.15
N LEU A 190 2.09 4.97 0.29
CA LEU A 190 2.66 6.24 0.71
C LEU A 190 2.32 7.36 -0.28
N ASP A 191 2.49 7.10 -1.57
CA ASP A 191 2.13 8.03 -2.63
C ASP A 191 0.61 8.31 -2.63
N LEU A 192 -0.24 7.29 -2.41
CA LEU A 192 -1.70 7.44 -2.30
C LEU A 192 -2.09 8.37 -1.16
N LEU A 193 -1.59 8.12 0.05
CA LEU A 193 -1.91 8.91 1.24
C LEU A 193 -1.43 10.36 1.09
N GLU A 194 -0.23 10.58 0.55
CA GLU A 194 0.28 11.91 0.28
C GLU A 194 -0.54 12.64 -0.79
N ALA A 195 -0.99 11.94 -1.85
CA ALA A 195 -1.85 12.51 -2.87
C ALA A 195 -3.22 12.95 -2.33
N HIS A 196 -3.71 12.30 -1.26
CA HIS A 196 -4.92 12.71 -0.54
C HIS A 196 -4.66 13.82 0.50
N GLY A 197 -3.41 14.22 0.68
CA GLY A 197 -3.02 15.29 1.60
C GLY A 197 -2.91 14.86 3.06
N ALA A 198 -2.79 13.56 3.33
CA ALA A 198 -2.52 13.05 4.66
C ALA A 198 -1.18 13.55 5.22
N THR A 199 -1.12 13.72 6.52
CA THR A 199 0.14 13.81 7.26
C THR A 199 0.56 12.39 7.65
N VAL A 200 1.43 11.79 6.85
CA VAL A 200 1.90 10.42 7.04
C VAL A 200 2.89 10.35 8.21
N ILE A 201 2.63 9.45 9.16
CA ILE A 201 3.44 9.20 10.36
C ILE A 201 4.02 7.80 10.26
N GLY A 202 5.33 7.71 10.06
CA GLY A 202 6.04 6.42 10.02
C GLY A 202 6.14 5.78 11.41
N ILE A 203 5.76 4.52 11.51
CA ILE A 203 5.88 3.73 12.74
C ILE A 203 6.85 2.57 12.45
N PRO A 204 7.95 2.44 13.18
CA PRO A 204 8.92 1.37 12.96
C PRO A 204 8.28 -0.02 13.04
N VAL A 205 8.75 -0.91 12.17
CA VAL A 205 8.44 -2.34 12.19
C VAL A 205 9.61 -3.07 12.86
N ASP A 206 9.32 -3.94 13.82
CA ASP A 206 10.24 -4.86 14.43
C ASP A 206 9.94 -6.33 14.05
N GLY A 207 10.48 -7.31 14.76
CA GLY A 207 10.26 -8.73 14.45
C GLY A 207 8.82 -9.24 14.60
N GLU A 208 7.93 -8.46 15.22
CA GLU A 208 6.53 -8.80 15.46
C GLU A 208 5.54 -7.89 14.70
N GLY A 209 6.03 -7.02 13.81
CA GLY A 209 5.23 -6.08 13.01
C GLY A 209 5.37 -4.63 13.48
N MET A 210 4.35 -3.81 13.21
CA MET A 210 4.32 -2.40 13.63
C MET A 210 4.49 -2.26 15.15
N SER A 211 5.42 -1.42 15.61
CA SER A 211 5.68 -1.20 17.03
C SER A 211 4.52 -0.47 17.72
N ALA A 212 3.88 -1.12 18.70
CA ALA A 212 2.80 -0.53 19.47
C ALA A 212 3.27 0.63 20.35
N ASP A 213 4.49 0.56 20.90
CA ASP A 213 5.07 1.64 21.70
C ASP A 213 5.39 2.86 20.87
N ALA A 214 5.97 2.67 19.67
CA ALA A 214 6.21 3.76 18.74
C ALA A 214 4.90 4.40 18.26
N LEU A 215 3.86 3.60 18.02
CA LEU A 215 2.53 4.11 17.69
C LEU A 215 1.96 4.96 18.83
N ARG A 216 2.06 4.52 20.09
CA ARG A 216 1.65 5.31 21.28
C ARG A 216 2.42 6.63 21.38
N ALA A 217 3.74 6.59 21.17
CA ALA A 217 4.61 7.75 21.22
C ALA A 217 4.31 8.77 20.09
N ALA A 218 3.89 8.31 18.92
CA ALA A 218 3.49 9.16 17.81
C ALA A 218 2.24 10.02 18.11
N GLY A 219 1.44 9.64 19.11
CA GLY A 219 0.21 10.32 19.49
C GLY A 219 -0.95 10.00 18.57
N ARG A 220 -2.13 10.59 18.86
CA ARG A 220 -3.40 10.28 18.20
C ARG A 220 -3.31 10.45 16.66
N VAL A 221 -3.83 9.46 15.95
CA VAL A 221 -4.02 9.44 14.50
C VAL A 221 -5.48 9.12 14.16
N GLY A 222 -5.94 9.45 12.95
CA GLY A 222 -7.28 9.13 12.46
C GLY A 222 -7.37 7.72 11.88
N ALA A 223 -6.27 7.25 11.26
CA ALA A 223 -6.21 5.91 10.67
C ALA A 223 -4.80 5.31 10.83
N VAL A 224 -4.74 3.97 10.84
CA VAL A 224 -3.50 3.18 10.85
C VAL A 224 -3.56 2.21 9.68
N TYR A 225 -2.58 2.25 8.79
CA TYR A 225 -2.44 1.31 7.67
C TYR A 225 -1.27 0.38 7.94
N LEU A 226 -1.48 -0.91 7.82
CA LEU A 226 -0.47 -1.94 8.03
C LEU A 226 -0.69 -3.17 7.15
N GLN A 227 0.36 -3.96 6.97
CA GLN A 227 0.31 -5.26 6.29
C GLN A 227 0.46 -6.37 7.34
N PRO A 228 -0.59 -7.13 7.67
CA PRO A 228 -0.56 -8.06 8.79
C PRO A 228 0.33 -9.27 8.54
N ARG A 229 0.55 -9.63 7.26
CA ARG A 229 1.40 -10.78 6.87
C ARG A 229 2.39 -10.41 5.79
N ALA A 230 3.62 -10.94 5.92
CA ALA A 230 4.68 -10.79 4.92
C ALA A 230 4.84 -9.33 4.45
N GLN A 231 4.97 -8.42 5.41
CA GLN A 231 5.05 -6.98 5.21
C GLN A 231 6.07 -6.62 4.11
N ASN A 232 5.68 -5.80 3.18
CA ASN A 232 6.55 -5.31 2.11
C ASN A 232 7.18 -3.97 2.51
N PRO A 233 8.51 -3.91 2.73
CA PRO A 233 9.51 -4.83 2.16
C PRO A 233 10.11 -5.87 3.11
N THR A 234 9.82 -5.84 4.41
CA THR A 234 10.60 -6.55 5.44
C THR A 234 10.35 -8.06 5.50
N GLY A 235 9.19 -8.53 5.07
CA GLY A 235 8.77 -9.92 5.23
C GLY A 235 8.43 -10.30 6.67
N VAL A 236 8.15 -9.33 7.53
CA VAL A 236 7.66 -9.55 8.89
C VAL A 236 6.16 -9.81 8.86
N SER A 237 5.68 -10.71 9.69
CA SER A 237 4.26 -10.94 9.94
C SER A 237 3.90 -10.53 11.36
N LEU A 238 2.71 -9.98 11.54
CA LEU A 238 2.20 -9.48 12.80
C LEU A 238 1.96 -10.63 13.77
N SER A 239 2.47 -10.55 15.01
CA SER A 239 2.09 -11.50 16.05
C SER A 239 0.68 -11.22 16.59
N SER A 240 0.03 -12.24 17.15
CA SER A 240 -1.30 -12.11 17.74
C SER A 240 -1.30 -11.13 18.91
N GLU A 241 -0.25 -11.19 19.75
CA GLU A 241 -0.03 -10.30 20.89
C GLU A 241 0.12 -8.85 20.44
N ARG A 242 0.92 -8.62 19.40
CA ARG A 242 1.10 -7.29 18.82
C ARG A 242 -0.19 -6.74 18.19
N ALA A 243 -0.96 -7.59 17.52
CA ALA A 243 -2.27 -7.20 16.96
C ALA A 243 -3.23 -6.73 18.06
N GLU A 244 -3.29 -7.47 19.19
CA GLU A 244 -4.10 -7.07 20.34
C GLU A 244 -3.63 -5.76 20.96
N GLU A 245 -2.31 -5.54 21.08
CA GLU A 245 -1.76 -4.27 21.57
C GLU A 245 -2.13 -3.09 20.69
N LEU A 246 -1.97 -3.24 19.38
CA LEU A 246 -2.33 -2.22 18.40
C LEU A 246 -3.84 -1.93 18.41
N ALA A 247 -4.67 -2.98 18.51
CA ALA A 247 -6.12 -2.82 18.65
C ALA A 247 -6.52 -2.02 19.90
N ARG A 248 -5.84 -2.26 21.04
CA ARG A 248 -6.05 -1.45 22.27
C ARG A 248 -5.70 0.03 22.07
N VAL A 249 -4.59 0.31 21.37
CA VAL A 249 -4.17 1.70 21.09
C VAL A 249 -5.14 2.40 20.17
N THR A 250 -5.51 1.78 19.05
CA THR A 250 -6.37 2.36 18.02
C THR A 250 -7.79 2.59 18.56
N ARG A 251 -8.33 1.68 19.37
CA ARG A 251 -9.64 1.87 20.03
C ARG A 251 -9.67 3.10 20.94
N ARG A 252 -8.62 3.37 21.73
CA ARG A 252 -8.54 4.57 22.57
C ARG A 252 -8.61 5.87 21.78
N TRP A 253 -8.14 5.85 20.53
CA TRP A 253 -8.12 7.02 19.67
C TRP A 253 -9.33 7.16 18.77
N ASN A 254 -10.19 6.15 18.73
CA ASN A 254 -11.25 6.04 17.74
C ASN A 254 -10.69 5.99 16.30
N ALA A 255 -9.49 5.43 16.13
CA ALA A 255 -8.83 5.32 14.85
C ALA A 255 -9.31 4.09 14.08
N VAL A 256 -9.43 4.22 12.76
CA VAL A 256 -9.73 3.08 11.87
C VAL A 256 -8.42 2.38 11.51
N VAL A 257 -8.42 1.05 11.56
CA VAL A 257 -7.32 0.23 11.08
C VAL A 257 -7.63 -0.24 9.66
N VAL A 258 -6.66 -0.12 8.77
CA VAL A 258 -6.73 -0.62 7.38
C VAL A 258 -5.62 -1.63 7.19
N GLU A 259 -6.00 -2.89 7.02
CA GLU A 259 -5.10 -4.02 6.81
C GLU A 259 -5.03 -4.36 5.34
N ASP A 260 -3.82 -4.29 4.75
CA ASP A 260 -3.52 -4.77 3.40
C ASP A 260 -2.90 -6.16 3.46
N ASP A 261 -3.72 -7.21 3.44
CA ASP A 261 -3.26 -8.60 3.32
C ASP A 261 -2.93 -8.92 1.86
N SER A 262 -1.86 -8.28 1.38
CA SER A 262 -1.44 -8.37 -0.02
C SER A 262 -0.80 -9.71 -0.38
N SER A 263 -0.31 -10.49 0.59
CA SER A 263 0.26 -11.82 0.38
C SER A 263 -0.81 -12.91 0.34
N GLY A 264 -1.91 -12.74 1.10
CA GLY A 264 -3.03 -13.66 1.07
C GLY A 264 -2.60 -15.11 1.31
N ALA A 265 -3.08 -16.01 0.44
CA ALA A 265 -2.86 -17.47 0.58
C ALA A 265 -1.42 -17.95 0.31
N VAL A 266 -0.51 -17.07 -0.17
CA VAL A 266 0.91 -17.43 -0.35
C VAL A 266 1.80 -17.00 0.82
N ALA A 267 1.25 -16.35 1.84
CA ALA A 267 1.93 -16.16 3.11
C ALA A 267 2.00 -17.47 3.88
N SER A 268 3.11 -17.71 4.59
CA SER A 268 3.29 -18.89 5.45
C SER A 268 2.74 -18.65 6.87
N ALA A 269 2.70 -17.39 7.30
CA ALA A 269 2.14 -17.03 8.60
C ALA A 269 0.62 -17.20 8.63
N GLU A 270 0.11 -17.63 9.78
CA GLU A 270 -1.32 -17.72 10.03
C GLU A 270 -2.01 -16.36 9.88
N PRO A 271 -3.26 -16.32 9.44
CA PRO A 271 -4.02 -15.09 9.34
C PRO A 271 -4.23 -14.45 10.71
N VAL A 272 -3.69 -13.25 10.89
CA VAL A 272 -3.93 -12.41 12.07
C VAL A 272 -4.57 -11.11 11.61
N SER A 273 -5.57 -10.64 12.35
CA SER A 273 -6.25 -9.37 12.09
C SER A 273 -6.59 -8.67 13.39
N LEU A 274 -6.41 -7.36 13.44
CA LEU A 274 -6.88 -6.50 14.53
C LEU A 274 -8.41 -6.56 14.65
N GLY A 275 -9.10 -6.96 13.58
CA GLY A 275 -10.54 -7.19 13.56
C GLY A 275 -11.03 -8.19 14.60
N THR A 276 -10.18 -9.11 15.04
CA THR A 276 -10.47 -10.03 16.15
C THR A 276 -10.79 -9.29 17.46
N TRP A 277 -10.14 -8.15 17.71
CA TRP A 277 -10.30 -7.34 18.93
C TRP A 277 -11.02 -6.02 18.71
N ALA A 278 -11.10 -5.55 17.45
CA ALA A 278 -11.70 -4.27 17.08
C ALA A 278 -12.46 -4.38 15.74
N PRO A 279 -13.47 -5.26 15.61
CA PRO A 279 -14.19 -5.48 14.35
C PRO A 279 -14.90 -4.21 13.86
N ASP A 280 -15.40 -3.40 14.80
CA ASP A 280 -16.10 -2.13 14.58
C ASP A 280 -15.21 -1.00 14.01
N ARG A 281 -13.91 -1.24 13.84
CA ARG A 281 -12.91 -0.26 13.37
C ARG A 281 -11.89 -0.81 12.40
N THR A 282 -12.00 -2.07 12.01
CA THR A 282 -11.04 -2.71 11.12
C THR A 282 -11.61 -2.85 9.73
N VAL A 283 -10.87 -2.37 8.75
CA VAL A 283 -11.01 -2.71 7.33
C VAL A 283 -9.94 -3.71 7.01
N HIS A 284 -10.31 -4.86 6.46
CA HIS A 284 -9.35 -5.89 6.03
C HIS A 284 -9.49 -6.11 4.53
N ILE A 285 -8.37 -6.01 3.80
CA ILE A 285 -8.30 -6.17 2.36
C ILE A 285 -7.44 -7.38 2.04
N ARG A 286 -8.06 -8.47 1.56
CA ARG A 286 -7.38 -9.70 1.14
C ARG A 286 -7.20 -9.70 -0.38
N SER A 287 -5.95 -9.65 -0.83
CA SER A 287 -5.61 -9.68 -2.26
C SER A 287 -5.50 -11.10 -2.81
N PHE A 288 -5.94 -11.28 -4.05
CA PHE A 288 -5.75 -12.54 -4.80
C PHE A 288 -4.64 -12.46 -5.85
N ALA A 289 -3.99 -11.28 -5.99
CA ALA A 289 -3.02 -11.05 -7.06
C ALA A 289 -1.77 -11.94 -6.98
N LYS A 290 -1.25 -12.23 -5.76
CA LYS A 290 -0.04 -13.06 -5.60
C LYS A 290 -0.33 -14.55 -5.61
N SER A 291 -1.55 -14.95 -5.25
CA SER A 291 -1.96 -16.35 -5.16
C SER A 291 -2.64 -16.88 -6.43
N HIS A 292 -3.45 -16.05 -7.10
CA HIS A 292 -4.28 -16.46 -8.22
C HIS A 292 -3.99 -15.70 -9.53
N GLY A 293 -3.06 -14.76 -9.50
CA GLY A 293 -2.61 -14.00 -10.67
C GLY A 293 -3.02 -12.53 -10.64
N PRO A 294 -2.11 -11.65 -11.09
CA PRO A 294 -2.32 -10.21 -11.07
C PRO A 294 -3.43 -9.75 -12.04
N ASP A 295 -3.67 -10.49 -13.13
CA ASP A 295 -4.64 -10.13 -14.16
C ASP A 295 -6.10 -10.34 -13.72
N LEU A 296 -6.33 -11.14 -12.67
CA LEU A 296 -7.65 -11.30 -12.09
C LEU A 296 -8.19 -9.99 -11.50
N ARG A 297 -7.31 -9.13 -11.02
CA ARG A 297 -7.63 -7.80 -10.50
C ARG A 297 -8.77 -7.81 -9.47
N LEU A 298 -8.77 -8.77 -8.54
CA LEU A 298 -9.76 -8.86 -7.46
C LEU A 298 -9.09 -8.88 -6.09
N ALA A 299 -9.78 -8.25 -5.14
CA ALA A 299 -9.53 -8.38 -3.70
C ALA A 299 -10.89 -8.42 -2.97
N ALA A 300 -10.93 -9.10 -1.84
CA ALA A 300 -12.06 -9.00 -0.92
C ALA A 300 -11.76 -7.92 0.12
N LEU A 301 -12.77 -7.12 0.46
CA LEU A 301 -12.70 -6.05 1.43
C LEU A 301 -13.82 -6.21 2.44
N SER A 302 -13.49 -6.29 3.73
CA SER A 302 -14.47 -6.18 4.80
C SER A 302 -14.33 -4.83 5.52
N ALA A 303 -15.43 -4.32 6.02
CA ALA A 303 -15.45 -3.06 6.75
C ALA A 303 -16.63 -3.01 7.75
N PRO A 304 -16.56 -2.13 8.77
CA PRO A 304 -17.72 -1.78 9.58
C PRO A 304 -18.87 -1.23 8.72
N ALA A 305 -20.10 -1.49 9.10
CA ALA A 305 -21.30 -1.21 8.30
C ALA A 305 -21.38 0.24 7.78
N GLU A 306 -21.11 1.22 8.64
CA GLU A 306 -21.13 2.64 8.25
C GLU A 306 -20.10 2.95 7.15
N LEU A 307 -18.88 2.43 7.28
CA LEU A 307 -17.81 2.66 6.33
C LEU A 307 -18.09 1.93 5.02
N ALA A 308 -18.58 0.70 5.07
CA ALA A 308 -18.99 -0.08 3.91
C ALA A 308 -20.10 0.64 3.11
N ALA A 309 -21.09 1.24 3.80
CA ALA A 309 -22.13 2.04 3.15
C ALA A 309 -21.53 3.26 2.41
N ARG A 310 -20.58 3.98 3.01
CA ARG A 310 -19.89 5.12 2.37
C ARG A 310 -19.08 4.68 1.15
N ILE A 311 -18.36 3.56 1.23
CA ILE A 311 -17.62 2.97 0.09
C ILE A 311 -18.60 2.59 -1.03
N THR A 312 -19.72 1.96 -0.69
CA THR A 312 -20.76 1.58 -1.65
C THR A 312 -21.35 2.78 -2.37
N MET A 313 -21.71 3.84 -1.65
CA MET A 313 -22.19 5.08 -2.26
C MET A 313 -21.16 5.72 -3.19
N LEU A 314 -19.88 5.71 -2.80
CA LEU A 314 -18.82 6.21 -3.64
C LEU A 314 -18.69 5.40 -4.95
N ARG A 315 -18.78 4.07 -4.87
CA ARG A 315 -18.71 3.19 -6.05
C ARG A 315 -19.92 3.36 -6.97
N GLN A 316 -21.10 3.64 -6.45
CA GLN A 316 -22.31 3.89 -7.25
C GLN A 316 -22.17 5.10 -8.18
N LEU A 317 -21.30 6.07 -7.87
CA LEU A 317 -20.98 7.20 -8.74
C LEU A 317 -20.03 6.85 -9.90
N GLY A 318 -19.57 5.62 -9.97
CA GLY A 318 -18.63 5.12 -10.98
C GLY A 318 -18.93 3.70 -11.39
N GLN A 319 -18.07 2.77 -10.97
CA GLN A 319 -18.08 1.37 -11.40
C GLN A 319 -19.25 0.53 -10.85
N GLY A 320 -19.84 0.91 -9.74
CA GLY A 320 -20.87 0.17 -9.02
C GLY A 320 -20.31 -1.03 -8.26
N TRP A 321 -19.88 -2.05 -8.97
CA TRP A 321 -19.31 -3.29 -8.43
C TRP A 321 -18.23 -3.87 -9.34
N SER A 322 -17.37 -4.74 -8.79
CA SER A 322 -16.40 -5.49 -9.57
C SER A 322 -17.08 -6.58 -10.40
N SER A 323 -16.56 -6.85 -11.59
CA SER A 323 -17.16 -7.79 -12.55
C SER A 323 -17.57 -9.11 -11.90
N ARG A 324 -18.88 -9.43 -11.89
CA ARG A 324 -19.39 -10.72 -11.42
C ARG A 324 -18.89 -11.90 -12.25
N LEU A 325 -18.49 -11.69 -13.49
CA LEU A 325 -17.83 -12.74 -14.29
C LEU A 325 -16.45 -13.07 -13.69
N LEU A 326 -15.64 -12.06 -13.33
CA LEU A 326 -14.35 -12.31 -12.68
C LEU A 326 -14.52 -12.87 -11.27
N GLN A 327 -15.55 -12.46 -10.53
CA GLN A 327 -15.90 -13.06 -9.24
C GLN A 327 -16.24 -14.56 -9.39
N ARG A 328 -16.95 -14.97 -10.44
CA ARG A 328 -17.21 -16.39 -10.73
C ARG A 328 -15.94 -17.14 -11.14
N VAL A 329 -15.02 -16.52 -11.87
CA VAL A 329 -13.68 -17.09 -12.13
C VAL A 329 -12.93 -17.31 -10.82
N LEU A 330 -12.94 -16.33 -9.92
CA LEU A 330 -12.32 -16.46 -8.60
C LEU A 330 -12.96 -17.57 -7.78
N LEU A 331 -14.30 -17.64 -7.73
CA LEU A 331 -15.03 -18.70 -7.06
C LEU A 331 -14.62 -20.09 -7.58
N ALA A 332 -14.55 -20.24 -8.91
CA ALA A 332 -14.11 -21.49 -9.55
C ALA A 332 -12.67 -21.85 -9.15
N LEU A 333 -11.75 -20.88 -9.08
CA LEU A 333 -10.38 -21.12 -8.64
C LEU A 333 -10.30 -21.50 -7.16
N LEU A 334 -11.06 -20.84 -6.30
CA LEU A 334 -11.07 -21.09 -4.85
C LEU A 334 -11.69 -22.45 -4.51
N THR A 335 -12.60 -22.96 -5.36
CA THR A 335 -13.26 -24.27 -5.18
C THR A 335 -12.59 -25.41 -5.94
N ASP A 336 -11.66 -25.11 -6.88
CA ASP A 336 -10.91 -26.16 -7.60
C ASP A 336 -9.73 -26.67 -6.75
N ALA A 337 -9.81 -27.94 -6.36
CA ALA A 337 -8.74 -28.60 -5.62
C ALA A 337 -7.37 -28.57 -6.34
N SER A 338 -7.33 -28.50 -7.68
CA SER A 338 -6.08 -28.40 -8.43
C SER A 338 -5.46 -27.02 -8.28
N ALA A 339 -6.27 -25.95 -8.37
CA ALA A 339 -5.83 -24.58 -8.11
C ALA A 339 -5.35 -24.44 -6.65
N GLY A 340 -6.10 -24.97 -5.68
CA GLY A 340 -5.69 -24.99 -4.27
C GLY A 340 -4.32 -25.66 -4.04
N ARG A 341 -4.07 -26.81 -4.67
CA ARG A 341 -2.74 -27.46 -4.62
C ARG A 341 -1.65 -26.63 -5.28
N THR A 342 -1.96 -25.88 -6.33
CA THR A 342 -1.00 -25.00 -6.99
C THR A 342 -0.63 -23.81 -6.07
N VAL A 343 -1.62 -23.20 -5.42
CA VAL A 343 -1.38 -22.12 -4.45
C VAL A 343 -0.57 -22.62 -3.24
N ALA A 344 -0.88 -23.81 -2.72
CA ALA A 344 -0.10 -24.41 -1.63
C ALA A 344 1.37 -24.65 -2.04
N ARG A 345 1.60 -25.20 -3.23
CA ARG A 345 2.98 -25.36 -3.77
C ARG A 345 3.68 -24.01 -3.97
N ALA A 346 2.96 -22.98 -4.39
CA ALA A 346 3.53 -21.63 -4.51
C ALA A 346 4.01 -21.09 -3.16
N ARG A 347 3.16 -21.22 -2.13
CA ARG A 347 3.52 -20.85 -0.76
C ARG A 347 4.80 -21.55 -0.29
N ASP A 348 4.84 -22.88 -0.44
CA ASP A 348 5.96 -23.69 0.01
C ASP A 348 7.23 -23.35 -0.80
N ALA A 349 7.12 -23.17 -2.13
CA ALA A 349 8.24 -22.76 -2.97
C ALA A 349 8.77 -21.35 -2.61
N TYR A 350 7.90 -20.40 -2.29
CA TYR A 350 8.34 -19.06 -1.86
C TYR A 350 9.06 -19.11 -0.51
N ALA A 351 8.55 -19.89 0.44
CA ALA A 351 9.20 -20.10 1.74
C ALA A 351 10.60 -20.73 1.57
N GLU A 352 10.72 -21.76 0.75
CA GLU A 352 12.00 -22.43 0.45
C GLU A 352 12.99 -21.49 -0.24
N ARG A 353 12.59 -20.81 -1.33
CA ARG A 353 13.45 -19.87 -2.06
C ARG A 353 13.94 -18.74 -1.17
N ARG A 354 13.05 -18.22 -0.30
CA ARG A 354 13.41 -17.23 0.69
C ARG A 354 14.46 -17.76 1.67
N ALA A 355 14.23 -18.92 2.26
CA ALA A 355 15.14 -19.53 3.22
C ALA A 355 16.52 -19.76 2.61
N LEU A 356 16.59 -20.36 1.43
CA LEU A 356 17.84 -20.59 0.70
C LEU A 356 18.63 -19.31 0.44
N LEU A 357 17.96 -18.22 0.06
CA LEU A 357 18.64 -16.94 -0.17
C LEU A 357 19.09 -16.29 1.14
N VAL A 358 18.29 -16.35 2.19
CA VAL A 358 18.64 -15.83 3.53
C VAL A 358 19.83 -16.58 4.10
N ASP A 359 19.88 -17.91 4.02
CA ASP A 359 20.98 -18.74 4.47
C ASP A 359 22.27 -18.44 3.67
N ALA A 360 22.14 -18.27 2.35
CA ALA A 360 23.27 -17.89 1.51
C ALA A 360 23.80 -16.48 1.84
N LEU A 361 22.92 -15.50 2.14
CA LEU A 361 23.33 -14.17 2.59
C LEU A 361 23.98 -14.20 3.97
N ALA A 362 23.47 -15.04 4.89
CA ALA A 362 24.09 -15.24 6.19
C ALA A 362 25.51 -15.82 6.08
N SER A 363 25.76 -16.70 5.12
CA SER A 363 27.10 -17.23 4.80
C SER A 363 28.06 -16.16 4.27
N GLU A 364 27.51 -15.02 3.83
CA GLU A 364 28.25 -13.83 3.38
C GLU A 364 28.26 -12.71 4.44
N ASP A 365 27.95 -13.01 5.72
CA ASP A 365 27.87 -12.08 6.85
C ASP A 365 26.79 -11.00 6.69
N ILE A 366 25.72 -11.26 5.92
CA ILE A 366 24.58 -10.37 5.80
C ILE A 366 23.36 -10.96 6.51
N ALA A 367 22.97 -10.36 7.64
CA ALA A 367 21.78 -10.74 8.36
C ALA A 367 20.53 -10.06 7.76
N VAL A 368 19.50 -10.86 7.49
CA VAL A 368 18.22 -10.42 6.94
C VAL A 368 17.11 -10.76 7.92
N GLY A 369 16.27 -9.78 8.25
CA GLY A 369 15.08 -9.97 9.08
C GLY A 369 13.86 -10.47 8.30
N GLY A 370 12.75 -10.68 9.04
CA GLY A 370 11.49 -11.19 8.52
C GLY A 370 11.58 -12.67 8.13
N THR A 371 10.44 -13.35 8.10
CA THR A 371 10.40 -14.80 7.89
C THR A 371 9.43 -15.23 6.79
N ASP A 372 8.68 -14.29 6.19
CA ASP A 372 7.56 -14.62 5.31
C ASP A 372 7.56 -13.80 4.01
N GLY A 373 6.76 -14.24 3.05
CA GLY A 373 6.51 -13.55 1.79
C GLY A 373 7.58 -13.71 0.73
N ILE A 374 7.34 -13.04 -0.39
CA ILE A 374 8.17 -13.14 -1.60
C ILE A 374 9.37 -12.17 -1.63
N ASN A 375 9.44 -11.22 -0.70
CA ASN A 375 10.48 -10.20 -0.66
C ASN A 375 11.37 -10.37 0.56
N ILE A 376 12.65 -9.96 0.43
CA ILE A 376 13.58 -9.79 1.53
C ILE A 376 14.13 -8.35 1.53
N TRP A 377 14.46 -7.86 2.72
CA TRP A 377 14.97 -6.52 2.96
C TRP A 377 16.42 -6.59 3.39
N VAL A 378 17.34 -6.32 2.46
CA VAL A 378 18.75 -6.58 2.62
C VAL A 378 19.48 -5.29 2.99
N PRO A 379 20.16 -5.22 4.15
CA PRO A 379 20.99 -4.08 4.52
C PRO A 379 22.22 -3.99 3.60
N VAL A 380 22.59 -2.75 3.21
CA VAL A 380 23.74 -2.49 2.33
C VAL A 380 24.51 -1.25 2.83
N GLY A 381 25.76 -1.11 2.42
CA GLY A 381 26.57 0.06 2.80
C GLY A 381 26.19 1.34 2.03
N ASP A 382 25.85 1.20 0.75
CA ASP A 382 25.41 2.27 -0.15
C ASP A 382 24.38 1.71 -1.13
N GLU A 383 23.16 2.23 -1.04
CA GLU A 383 22.01 1.80 -1.85
C GLU A 383 22.25 1.99 -3.36
N THR A 384 22.64 3.21 -3.74
CA THR A 384 22.83 3.56 -5.16
C THR A 384 23.96 2.75 -5.78
N ALA A 385 25.09 2.66 -5.08
CA ALA A 385 26.22 1.87 -5.56
C ALA A 385 25.86 0.38 -5.68
N THR A 386 25.11 -0.16 -4.72
CA THR A 386 24.66 -1.57 -4.73
C THR A 386 23.75 -1.84 -5.93
N VAL A 387 22.73 -1.00 -6.15
CA VAL A 387 21.80 -1.14 -7.29
C VAL A 387 22.56 -1.09 -8.62
N VAL A 388 23.46 -0.12 -8.81
CA VAL A 388 24.25 0.03 -10.06
C VAL A 388 25.17 -1.18 -10.29
N ARG A 389 25.85 -1.67 -9.25
CA ARG A 389 26.76 -2.85 -9.37
C ARG A 389 25.99 -4.13 -9.69
N LEU A 390 24.83 -4.35 -9.08
CA LEU A 390 23.99 -5.51 -9.38
C LEU A 390 23.41 -5.39 -10.80
N ALA A 391 22.98 -4.21 -11.21
CA ALA A 391 22.50 -3.94 -12.55
C ALA A 391 23.57 -4.25 -13.62
N SER A 392 24.84 -3.88 -13.37
CA SER A 392 25.98 -4.22 -14.29
C SER A 392 26.23 -5.72 -14.42
N ARG A 393 25.74 -6.52 -13.48
CA ARG A 393 25.78 -8.00 -13.52
C ARG A 393 24.49 -8.62 -14.06
N GLY A 394 23.56 -7.78 -14.55
CA GLY A 394 22.27 -8.22 -15.05
C GLY A 394 21.27 -8.64 -13.95
N ILE A 395 21.46 -8.19 -12.70
CA ILE A 395 20.57 -8.45 -11.57
C ILE A 395 19.85 -7.15 -11.19
N GLY A 396 18.53 -7.14 -11.32
CA GLY A 396 17.69 -6.02 -10.89
C GLY A 396 17.25 -6.18 -9.43
N VAL A 397 17.39 -5.13 -8.61
CA VAL A 397 16.87 -5.04 -7.24
C VAL A 397 16.21 -3.68 -7.04
N ALA A 398 15.25 -3.58 -6.13
CA ALA A 398 14.61 -2.30 -5.85
C ALA A 398 15.40 -1.52 -4.79
N PRO A 399 15.66 -0.21 -5.01
CA PRO A 399 16.27 0.65 -4.00
C PRO A 399 15.35 0.81 -2.78
N GLY A 400 15.93 1.00 -1.60
CA GLY A 400 15.20 1.11 -0.33
C GLY A 400 14.59 2.48 -0.06
N GLY A 401 15.20 3.54 -0.60
CA GLY A 401 14.74 4.91 -0.37
C GLY A 401 13.26 5.17 -0.63
N PRO A 402 12.62 4.61 -1.69
CA PRO A 402 11.18 4.73 -1.92
C PRO A 402 10.29 4.20 -0.78
N PHE A 403 10.77 3.26 0.02
CA PHE A 403 10.04 2.67 1.16
C PHE A 403 10.20 3.48 2.45
N ALA A 404 11.11 4.46 2.46
CA ALA A 404 11.38 5.27 3.63
C ALA A 404 10.24 6.24 3.94
N VAL A 405 9.78 6.23 5.19
CA VAL A 405 8.80 7.20 5.74
C VAL A 405 9.50 8.15 6.72
N LEU A 406 10.36 7.60 7.56
CA LEU A 406 11.17 8.37 8.51
C LEU A 406 12.53 8.75 7.88
N PRO A 407 13.09 9.91 8.24
CA PRO A 407 14.44 10.26 7.85
C PRO A 407 15.48 9.37 8.53
N GLY A 408 16.66 9.23 7.89
CA GLY A 408 17.78 8.50 8.50
C GLY A 408 17.67 6.96 8.45
N GLN A 409 16.79 6.42 7.62
CA GLN A 409 16.74 4.97 7.40
C GLN A 409 18.09 4.48 6.89
N PRO A 410 18.68 3.42 7.50
CA PRO A 410 19.88 2.79 6.97
C PRO A 410 19.66 2.31 5.52
N PRO A 411 20.70 2.35 4.67
CA PRO A 411 20.57 1.92 3.28
C PRO A 411 20.20 0.43 3.18
N HIS A 412 19.22 0.13 2.35
CA HIS A 412 18.75 -1.22 2.07
C HIS A 412 18.39 -1.37 0.59
N VAL A 413 18.30 -2.61 0.14
CA VAL A 413 17.66 -2.97 -1.13
C VAL A 413 16.60 -4.03 -0.89
N ARG A 414 15.47 -3.96 -1.63
CA ARG A 414 14.48 -5.03 -1.63
C ARG A 414 14.79 -6.00 -2.75
N VAL A 415 14.82 -7.28 -2.42
CA VAL A 415 15.03 -8.38 -3.34
C VAL A 415 13.80 -9.28 -3.36
N THR A 416 13.23 -9.55 -4.54
CA THR A 416 12.09 -10.46 -4.69
C THR A 416 12.59 -11.91 -4.74
N ALA A 417 12.86 -12.47 -3.56
CA ALA A 417 13.38 -13.84 -3.40
C ALA A 417 12.46 -14.90 -4.03
N GLY A 418 11.15 -14.64 -4.05
CA GLY A 418 10.17 -15.54 -4.66
C GLY A 418 10.38 -15.81 -6.16
N LEU A 419 11.09 -14.94 -6.88
CA LEU A 419 11.45 -15.13 -8.29
C LEU A 419 12.77 -15.90 -8.50
N LEU A 420 13.53 -16.16 -7.43
CA LEU A 420 14.82 -16.83 -7.50
C LEU A 420 14.64 -18.34 -7.32
N ALA A 421 14.49 -19.09 -8.41
CA ALA A 421 14.32 -20.54 -8.35
C ALA A 421 15.62 -21.32 -8.12
N THR A 422 16.76 -20.77 -8.57
CA THR A 422 18.11 -21.38 -8.54
C THR A 422 19.15 -20.31 -8.30
N GLU A 423 20.44 -20.68 -8.22
CA GLU A 423 21.57 -19.75 -8.12
C GLU A 423 21.62 -18.90 -6.82
N HIS A 424 20.98 -19.34 -5.71
CA HIS A 424 20.90 -18.58 -4.48
C HIS A 424 22.26 -18.14 -3.95
N ALA A 425 23.26 -19.04 -3.90
CA ALA A 425 24.61 -18.72 -3.46
C ALA A 425 25.31 -17.70 -4.36
N THR A 426 25.15 -17.82 -5.70
CA THR A 426 25.74 -16.89 -6.67
C THR A 426 25.13 -15.48 -6.52
N VAL A 427 23.81 -15.41 -6.35
CA VAL A 427 23.09 -14.14 -6.14
C VAL A 427 23.45 -13.52 -4.79
N ALA A 428 23.54 -14.31 -3.73
CA ALA A 428 23.96 -13.84 -2.41
C ALA A 428 25.38 -13.27 -2.43
N ALA A 429 26.34 -13.98 -3.04
CA ALA A 429 27.71 -13.48 -3.22
C ALA A 429 27.77 -12.19 -4.04
N ALA A 430 26.95 -12.07 -5.10
CA ALA A 430 26.88 -10.86 -5.90
C ALA A 430 26.32 -9.67 -5.10
N ILE A 431 25.27 -9.89 -4.26
CA ILE A 431 24.71 -8.89 -3.36
C ILE A 431 25.74 -8.46 -2.31
N ALA A 432 26.43 -9.43 -1.70
CA ALA A 432 27.42 -9.17 -0.67
C ALA A 432 28.60 -8.33 -1.19
N ASP A 433 29.14 -8.69 -2.36
CA ASP A 433 30.20 -7.94 -3.01
C ASP A 433 29.73 -6.50 -3.38
N ALA A 434 28.52 -6.37 -3.91
CA ALA A 434 27.96 -5.06 -4.23
C ALA A 434 27.72 -4.21 -2.98
N ALA A 435 27.28 -4.80 -1.87
CA ALA A 435 26.99 -4.12 -0.61
C ALA A 435 28.25 -3.63 0.12
N ARG A 436 29.36 -4.40 0.08
CA ARG A 436 30.63 -4.08 0.78
C ARG A 436 31.50 -3.07 0.03
N GLY A 437 31.30 -2.92 -1.26
CA GLY A 437 32.15 -2.06 -2.09
C GLY A 437 31.97 -0.59 -1.76
N SER A 438 32.91 0.00 -1.02
CA SER A 438 33.06 1.44 -0.92
C SER A 438 33.36 2.03 -2.30
N VAL A 439 32.66 3.11 -2.67
CA VAL A 439 33.06 3.91 -3.84
C VAL A 439 34.42 4.53 -3.51
N ARG A 440 35.53 3.95 -3.96
CA ARG A 440 36.79 4.69 -4.10
C ARG A 440 36.56 5.66 -5.26
N ILE A 441 36.15 6.87 -4.95
CA ILE A 441 36.26 7.98 -5.87
C ILE A 441 37.77 8.22 -5.98
N SER A 442 38.37 7.74 -7.06
CA SER A 442 39.70 8.20 -7.48
C SER A 442 39.50 9.65 -7.93
N VAL A 443 39.99 10.59 -7.13
CA VAL A 443 40.11 12.00 -7.46
C VAL A 443 41.20 12.18 -8.49
#